data_c5e4913119bba5b3924a2d177ad6b620
#
_entry.id   c5e4913119bba5b3924a2d177ad6b620
#
_cell.length_a   1.000
_cell.length_b   1.000
_cell.length_c   1.000
_cell.angle_alpha   90.00
_cell.angle_beta   90.00
_cell.angle_gamma   90.00
#
_symmetry.space_group_name_H-M   'P 1'
#
loop_
_entity.id
_entity.type
_entity.pdbx_description
1 polymer ?
#
loop_
_entity_poly.entity_id
_entity_poly.type
_entity_poly.pdbx_seq_one_letter_code
_entity_poly.pdbx_strand_id
1 'polypeptide(L)'
;MVRKIFKVIFHFIIAIFIMMFLIAAHSSSLNLLWLSSMNMPVTVSTIIDVFNVDFRGLLFGGAFPVPILIALICLILFLVTGILRRWLRFSPVFMYAMSGVATFLVVTVVLPLGFNNIDLIANARTGIGKSLLCLFGAAAGAYFGFFVGRSKNDEQM
;
A
#
# COMPACT_ATOMS: atom_id res chain seq x y z
N MET A 1 -15.60 23.96 2.41
CA MET A 1 -14.31 23.60 1.77
C MET A 1 -13.39 22.83 2.70
N VAL A 2 -13.05 23.30 3.89
CA VAL A 2 -12.16 22.66 4.87
C VAL A 2 -12.60 21.24 5.25
N ARG A 3 -13.88 20.99 5.50
CA ARG A 3 -14.44 19.66 5.89
C ARG A 3 -14.25 18.59 4.80
N LYS A 4 -14.21 18.99 3.52
CA LYS A 4 -13.96 18.07 2.41
C LYS A 4 -12.50 17.67 2.33
N ILE A 5 -11.60 18.63 2.45
CA ILE A 5 -10.15 18.40 2.45
C ILE A 5 -9.81 17.46 3.59
N PHE A 6 -10.37 17.68 4.78
CA PHE A 6 -10.17 16.83 5.94
C PHE A 6 -10.64 15.38 5.69
N LYS A 7 -11.83 15.19 5.08
CA LYS A 7 -12.31 13.84 4.72
C LYS A 7 -11.37 13.14 3.74
N VAL A 8 -10.89 13.84 2.70
CA VAL A 8 -9.97 13.26 1.72
C VAL A 8 -8.66 12.85 2.39
N ILE A 9 -8.08 13.71 3.23
CA ILE A 9 -6.85 13.42 3.98
C ILE A 9 -7.07 12.21 4.89
N PHE A 10 -8.18 12.15 5.60
CA PHE A 10 -8.51 11.05 6.49
C PHE A 10 -8.58 9.70 5.74
N HIS A 11 -9.29 9.65 4.60
CA HIS A 11 -9.35 8.44 3.79
C HIS A 11 -8.02 8.09 3.12
N PHE A 12 -7.19 9.09 2.81
CA PHE A 12 -5.83 8.86 2.34
C PHE A 12 -4.97 8.17 3.41
N ILE A 13 -5.01 8.65 4.65
CA ILE A 13 -4.30 8.03 5.78
C ILE A 13 -4.76 6.57 5.97
N ILE A 14 -6.08 6.32 5.91
CA ILE A 14 -6.61 4.96 5.99
C ILE A 14 -6.10 4.09 4.84
N ALA A 15 -6.06 4.60 3.62
CA ALA A 15 -5.54 3.86 2.47
C ALA A 15 -4.06 3.47 2.67
N ILE A 16 -3.23 4.39 3.18
CA ILE A 16 -1.83 4.08 3.52
C ILE A 16 -1.76 3.02 4.63
N PHE A 17 -2.59 3.14 5.66
CA PHE A 17 -2.64 2.15 6.74
C PHE A 17 -3.03 0.76 6.22
N ILE A 18 -4.01 0.66 5.32
CA ILE A 18 -4.38 -0.59 4.65
C ILE A 18 -3.20 -1.18 3.89
N MET A 19 -2.46 -0.36 3.13
CA MET A 19 -1.26 -0.81 2.41
C MET A 19 -0.22 -1.39 3.39
N MET A 20 0.10 -0.67 4.47
CA MET A 20 1.09 -1.09 5.47
C MET A 20 0.65 -2.38 6.17
N PHE A 21 -0.62 -2.49 6.54
CA PHE A 21 -1.18 -3.68 7.17
C PHE A 21 -1.08 -4.91 6.26
N LEU A 22 -1.44 -4.77 4.98
CA LEU A 22 -1.38 -5.87 4.01
C LEU A 22 0.07 -6.31 3.72
N ILE A 23 1.01 -5.37 3.65
CA ILE A 23 2.44 -5.67 3.49
C ILE A 23 2.95 -6.46 4.71
N ALA A 24 2.64 -5.99 5.93
CA ALA A 24 3.05 -6.66 7.15
C ALA A 24 2.44 -8.07 7.26
N ALA A 25 1.13 -8.21 6.98
CA ALA A 25 0.45 -9.50 7.00
C ALA A 25 1.07 -10.50 6.00
N HIS A 26 1.41 -10.03 4.80
CA HIS A 26 2.10 -10.86 3.81
C HIS A 26 3.52 -11.26 4.27
N SER A 27 4.30 -10.30 4.82
CA SER A 27 5.62 -10.58 5.38
C SER A 27 5.55 -11.64 6.49
N SER A 28 4.66 -11.43 7.44
CA SER A 28 4.45 -12.36 8.56
C SER A 28 4.03 -13.74 8.08
N SER A 29 3.18 -13.82 7.05
CA SER A 29 2.77 -15.10 6.46
C SER A 29 3.97 -15.88 5.90
N LEU A 30 4.89 -15.22 5.21
CA LEU A 30 6.11 -15.84 4.69
C LEU A 30 7.05 -16.28 5.83
N ASN A 31 7.22 -15.47 6.87
CA ASN A 31 8.02 -15.81 8.04
C ASN A 31 7.43 -17.01 8.78
N LEU A 32 6.12 -17.09 8.94
CA LEU A 32 5.44 -18.23 9.56
C LEU A 32 5.55 -19.51 8.73
N LEU A 33 5.45 -19.42 7.40
CA LEU A 33 5.69 -20.56 6.51
C LEU A 33 7.12 -21.07 6.64
N TRP A 34 8.10 -20.16 6.74
CA TRP A 34 9.50 -20.53 6.95
C TRP A 34 9.70 -21.23 8.30
N LEU A 35 9.14 -20.70 9.41
CA LEU A 35 9.18 -21.34 10.73
C LEU A 35 8.57 -22.74 10.70
N SER A 36 7.42 -22.89 10.05
CA SER A 36 6.75 -24.19 9.87
C SER A 36 7.62 -25.18 9.08
N SER A 37 8.35 -24.72 8.06
CA SER A 37 9.26 -25.57 7.28
C SER A 37 10.47 -26.06 8.09
N MET A 38 10.82 -25.37 9.16
CA MET A 38 11.88 -25.75 10.13
C MET A 38 11.34 -26.65 11.27
N ASN A 39 10.09 -27.15 11.16
CA ASN A 39 9.41 -27.93 12.21
C ASN A 39 9.30 -27.19 13.56
N MET A 40 9.32 -25.86 13.55
CA MET A 40 9.08 -25.08 14.77
C MET A 40 7.56 -24.98 15.05
N PRO A 41 7.14 -25.06 16.32
CA PRO A 41 5.73 -24.98 16.66
C PRO A 41 5.19 -23.58 16.38
N VAL A 42 4.21 -23.48 15.45
CA VAL A 42 3.52 -22.24 15.14
C VAL A 42 2.26 -22.18 16.01
N THR A 43 2.35 -21.47 17.12
CA THR A 43 1.23 -21.21 18.05
C THR A 43 0.56 -19.87 17.73
N VAL A 44 -0.61 -19.63 18.30
CA VAL A 44 -1.32 -18.33 18.14
C VAL A 44 -0.47 -17.17 18.67
N SER A 45 0.24 -17.38 19.79
CA SER A 45 1.19 -16.38 20.32
C SER A 45 2.31 -16.07 19.33
N THR A 46 2.90 -17.11 18.71
CA THR A 46 3.93 -16.95 17.67
C THR A 46 3.42 -16.12 16.49
N ILE A 47 2.19 -16.34 16.05
CA ILE A 47 1.58 -15.57 14.95
C ILE A 47 1.47 -14.08 15.31
N ILE A 48 0.97 -13.79 16.53
CA ILE A 48 0.80 -12.42 17.00
C ILE A 48 2.16 -11.73 17.17
N ASP A 49 3.14 -12.42 17.71
CA ASP A 49 4.49 -11.88 17.96
C ASP A 49 5.20 -11.57 16.63
N VAL A 50 5.19 -12.51 15.68
CA VAL A 50 5.77 -12.31 14.34
C VAL A 50 5.12 -11.13 13.63
N PHE A 51 3.77 -11.04 13.65
CA PHE A 51 3.07 -9.91 13.05
C PHE A 51 3.44 -8.58 13.70
N ASN A 52 3.49 -8.51 15.04
CA ASN A 52 3.87 -7.29 15.76
C ASN A 52 5.30 -6.86 15.44
N VAL A 53 6.24 -7.80 15.37
CA VAL A 53 7.64 -7.52 15.04
C VAL A 53 7.74 -7.02 13.60
N ASP A 54 7.10 -7.69 12.65
CA ASP A 54 7.12 -7.30 11.23
C ASP A 54 6.45 -5.94 11.01
N PHE A 55 5.30 -5.69 11.66
CA PHE A 55 4.59 -4.43 11.56
C PHE A 55 5.38 -3.26 12.15
N ARG A 56 5.99 -3.45 13.33
CA ARG A 56 6.88 -2.46 13.94
C ARG A 56 8.15 -2.26 13.11
N GLY A 57 8.73 -3.34 12.61
CA GLY A 57 9.89 -3.29 11.73
C GLY A 57 9.61 -2.50 10.45
N LEU A 58 8.42 -2.67 9.85
CA LEU A 58 8.00 -1.92 8.68
C LEU A 58 7.82 -0.42 8.99
N LEU A 59 7.26 -0.09 10.16
CA LEU A 59 6.98 1.31 10.54
C LEU A 59 8.22 2.07 11.01
N PHE A 60 9.11 1.42 11.76
CA PHE A 60 10.20 2.05 12.50
C PHE A 60 11.58 1.43 12.23
N GLY A 61 11.63 0.27 11.55
CA GLY A 61 12.85 -0.46 11.28
C GLY A 61 13.48 -0.07 9.96
N GLY A 62 14.71 0.46 10.01
CA GLY A 62 15.52 0.70 8.83
C GLY A 62 16.02 2.12 8.69
N ALA A 63 17.05 2.29 7.85
CA ALA A 63 17.65 3.59 7.54
C ALA A 63 16.70 4.51 6.75
N PHE A 64 15.69 3.93 6.07
CA PHE A 64 14.68 4.66 5.34
C PHE A 64 13.29 4.30 5.87
N PRO A 65 12.46 5.31 6.21
CA PRO A 65 11.08 5.09 6.62
C PRO A 65 10.22 4.69 5.40
N VAL A 66 10.16 3.39 5.13
CA VAL A 66 9.39 2.81 4.00
C VAL A 66 7.96 3.33 3.93
N PRO A 67 7.22 3.50 5.05
CA PRO A 67 5.87 4.06 5.02
C PRO A 67 5.81 5.48 4.48
N ILE A 68 6.77 6.32 4.83
CA ILE A 68 6.81 7.73 4.36
C ILE A 68 7.09 7.75 2.86
N LEU A 69 8.00 6.92 2.39
CA LEU A 69 8.32 6.80 0.97
C LEU A 69 7.09 6.35 0.15
N ILE A 70 6.41 5.29 0.59
CA ILE A 70 5.19 4.79 -0.06
C ILE A 70 4.09 5.86 -0.01
N ALA A 71 3.90 6.54 1.12
CA ALA A 71 2.91 7.61 1.26
C ALA A 71 3.20 8.78 0.32
N LEU A 72 4.45 9.18 0.15
CA LEU A 72 4.85 10.27 -0.74
C LEU A 72 4.58 9.92 -2.20
N ILE A 73 4.99 8.72 -2.65
CA ILE A 73 4.76 8.26 -4.02
C ILE A 73 3.26 8.12 -4.28
N CYS A 74 2.53 7.51 -3.34
CA CYS A 74 1.08 7.36 -3.42
C CYS A 74 0.38 8.72 -3.49
N LEU A 75 0.81 9.71 -2.70
CA LEU A 75 0.27 11.07 -2.73
C LEU A 75 0.45 11.70 -4.10
N ILE A 76 1.66 11.64 -4.67
CA ILE A 76 1.95 12.20 -6.00
C ILE A 76 1.05 11.52 -7.05
N LEU A 77 1.00 10.20 -7.08
CA LEU A 77 0.22 9.46 -8.06
C LEU A 77 -1.29 9.66 -7.88
N PHE A 78 -1.78 9.79 -6.66
CA PHE A 78 -3.20 10.10 -6.40
C PHE A 78 -3.56 11.52 -6.80
N LEU A 79 -2.65 12.49 -6.64
CA LEU A 79 -2.85 13.86 -7.13
C LEU A 79 -2.89 13.89 -8.67
N VAL A 80 -1.94 13.22 -9.32
CA VAL A 80 -1.93 13.09 -10.80
C VAL A 80 -3.22 12.42 -11.28
N THR A 81 -3.66 11.35 -10.64
CA THR A 81 -4.93 10.67 -10.95
C THR A 81 -6.13 11.59 -10.76
N GLY A 82 -6.12 12.42 -9.72
CA GLY A 82 -7.16 13.43 -9.48
C GLY A 82 -7.26 14.44 -10.61
N ILE A 83 -6.14 14.85 -11.21
CA ILE A 83 -6.08 15.74 -12.38
C ILE A 83 -6.54 15.02 -13.64
N LEU A 84 -5.97 13.84 -13.93
CA LEU A 84 -6.33 13.02 -15.10
C LEU A 84 -7.81 12.66 -15.15
N ARG A 85 -8.44 12.49 -14.00
CA ARG A 85 -9.88 12.21 -13.89
C ARG A 85 -10.78 13.31 -14.48
N ARG A 86 -10.27 14.52 -14.68
CA ARG A 86 -11.01 15.60 -15.34
C ARG A 86 -11.17 15.34 -16.84
N TRP A 87 -10.24 14.59 -17.43
CA TRP A 87 -10.17 14.32 -18.86
C TRP A 87 -10.65 12.91 -19.20
N LEU A 88 -10.39 11.95 -18.32
CA LEU A 88 -10.75 10.55 -18.50
C LEU A 88 -12.08 10.24 -17.81
N ARG A 89 -13.03 9.69 -18.56
CA ARG A 89 -14.39 9.33 -18.08
C ARG A 89 -14.46 7.94 -17.42
N PHE A 90 -13.38 7.49 -16.78
CA PHE A 90 -13.38 6.23 -16.04
C PHE A 90 -13.92 6.39 -14.62
N SER A 91 -14.36 5.27 -14.03
CA SER A 91 -14.82 5.28 -12.65
C SER A 91 -13.69 5.69 -11.70
N PRO A 92 -13.98 6.47 -10.65
CA PRO A 92 -12.96 6.88 -9.68
C PRO A 92 -12.27 5.69 -9.00
N VAL A 93 -13.04 4.63 -8.72
CA VAL A 93 -12.53 3.41 -8.10
C VAL A 93 -11.45 2.77 -8.96
N PHE A 94 -11.70 2.61 -10.26
CA PHE A 94 -10.75 2.03 -11.20
C PHE A 94 -9.49 2.88 -11.32
N MET A 95 -9.63 4.20 -11.48
CA MET A 95 -8.48 5.09 -11.66
C MET A 95 -7.56 5.11 -10.43
N TYR A 96 -8.12 5.19 -9.23
CA TYR A 96 -7.31 5.14 -8.01
C TYR A 96 -6.77 3.75 -7.70
N ALA A 97 -7.45 2.67 -8.08
CA ALA A 97 -6.90 1.32 -8.02
C ALA A 97 -5.65 1.19 -8.90
N MET A 98 -5.73 1.65 -10.15
CA MET A 98 -4.56 1.66 -11.06
C MET A 98 -3.42 2.54 -10.53
N SER A 99 -3.74 3.66 -9.89
CA SER A 99 -2.75 4.52 -9.23
C SER A 99 -2.07 3.81 -8.05
N GLY A 100 -2.82 3.01 -7.28
CA GLY A 100 -2.26 2.16 -6.22
C GLY A 100 -1.32 1.08 -6.76
N VAL A 101 -1.68 0.43 -7.88
CA VAL A 101 -0.78 -0.49 -8.61
C VAL A 101 0.50 0.23 -9.04
N ALA A 102 0.35 1.41 -9.66
CA ALA A 102 1.49 2.21 -10.11
C ALA A 102 2.41 2.60 -8.95
N THR A 103 1.87 2.90 -7.77
CA THR A 103 2.66 3.17 -6.55
C THR A 103 3.61 2.02 -6.26
N PHE A 104 3.12 0.79 -6.23
CA PHE A 104 3.98 -0.37 -5.96
C PHE A 104 4.90 -0.73 -7.12
N LEU A 105 4.52 -0.50 -8.36
CA LEU A 105 5.45 -0.64 -9.49
C LEU A 105 6.62 0.34 -9.37
N VAL A 106 6.36 1.59 -9.00
CA VAL A 106 7.44 2.55 -8.75
C VAL A 106 8.34 2.09 -7.61
N VAL A 107 7.76 1.65 -6.49
CA VAL A 107 8.52 1.23 -5.29
C VAL A 107 9.31 -0.04 -5.54
N THR A 108 8.76 -1.01 -6.30
CA THR A 108 9.37 -2.35 -6.45
C THR A 108 10.16 -2.55 -7.74
N VAL A 109 10.04 -1.65 -8.70
CA VAL A 109 10.75 -1.74 -9.99
C VAL A 109 11.60 -0.49 -10.22
N VAL A 110 10.99 0.70 -10.18
CA VAL A 110 11.69 1.94 -10.56
C VAL A 110 12.73 2.34 -9.51
N LEU A 111 12.37 2.31 -8.23
CA LEU A 111 13.31 2.67 -7.15
C LEU A 111 14.53 1.74 -7.06
N PRO A 112 14.39 0.40 -7.08
CA PRO A 112 15.56 -0.48 -7.11
C PRO A 112 16.52 -0.20 -8.25
N LEU A 113 16.01 0.11 -9.45
CA LEU A 113 16.86 0.49 -10.59
C LEU A 113 17.68 1.76 -10.32
N GLY A 114 17.14 2.70 -9.55
CA GLY A 114 17.85 3.92 -9.15
C GLY A 114 18.82 3.73 -7.99
N PHE A 115 18.67 2.66 -7.19
CA PHE A 115 19.47 2.37 -5.98
C PHE A 115 20.26 1.06 -6.09
N ASN A 116 20.94 0.83 -7.21
CA ASN A 116 21.80 -0.35 -7.42
C ASN A 116 21.09 -1.69 -7.20
N ASN A 117 19.81 -1.80 -7.59
CA ASN A 117 18.97 -2.99 -7.45
C ASN A 117 18.74 -3.43 -6.00
N ILE A 118 18.75 -2.51 -5.04
CA ILE A 118 18.40 -2.81 -3.65
C ILE A 118 16.87 -2.80 -3.51
N ASP A 119 16.29 -3.98 -3.26
CA ASP A 119 14.87 -4.09 -2.94
C ASP A 119 14.59 -3.53 -1.54
N LEU A 120 13.85 -2.43 -1.46
CA LEU A 120 13.47 -1.77 -0.20
C LEU A 120 12.49 -2.61 0.63
N ILE A 121 11.73 -3.48 -0.02
CA ILE A 121 10.77 -4.38 0.62
C ILE A 121 11.23 -5.81 0.35
N ALA A 122 11.50 -6.58 1.40
CA ALA A 122 12.01 -7.96 1.29
C ALA A 122 11.11 -8.84 0.39
N ASN A 123 9.80 -8.66 0.45
CA ASN A 123 8.83 -9.42 -0.33
C ASN A 123 8.82 -9.05 -1.82
N ALA A 124 9.44 -7.95 -2.22
CA ALA A 124 9.57 -7.53 -3.61
C ALA A 124 10.66 -8.27 -4.40
N ARG A 125 11.42 -9.14 -3.75
CA ARG A 125 12.49 -9.91 -4.40
C ARG A 125 11.99 -10.97 -5.39
N THR A 126 10.74 -11.41 -5.24
CA THR A 126 10.12 -12.40 -6.13
C THR A 126 9.07 -11.76 -7.03
N GLY A 127 8.89 -12.30 -8.24
CA GLY A 127 7.84 -11.84 -9.16
C GLY A 127 6.43 -11.95 -8.55
N ILE A 128 6.17 -13.04 -7.81
CA ILE A 128 4.90 -13.26 -7.10
C ILE A 128 4.72 -12.19 -6.01
N GLY A 129 5.77 -11.89 -5.24
CA GLY A 129 5.73 -10.86 -4.21
C GLY A 129 5.43 -9.47 -4.79
N LYS A 130 6.05 -9.10 -5.91
CA LYS A 130 5.76 -7.84 -6.62
C LYS A 130 4.29 -7.78 -7.07
N SER A 131 3.76 -8.87 -7.62
CA SER A 131 2.35 -8.94 -8.06
C SER A 131 1.37 -8.78 -6.89
N LEU A 132 1.65 -9.42 -5.75
CA LEU A 132 0.84 -9.29 -4.54
C LEU A 132 0.88 -7.86 -3.98
N LEU A 133 2.06 -7.24 -3.95
CA LEU A 133 2.18 -5.84 -3.52
C LEU A 133 1.38 -4.90 -4.43
N CYS A 134 1.38 -5.13 -5.74
CA CYS A 134 0.54 -4.39 -6.68
C CYS A 134 -0.96 -4.59 -6.41
N LEU A 135 -1.41 -5.81 -6.06
CA LEU A 135 -2.79 -6.07 -5.66
C LEU A 135 -3.17 -5.35 -4.36
N PHE A 136 -2.27 -5.26 -3.39
CA PHE A 136 -2.50 -4.49 -2.16
C PHE A 136 -2.64 -3.01 -2.46
N GLY A 137 -1.83 -2.48 -3.36
CA GLY A 137 -1.96 -1.12 -3.87
C GLY A 137 -3.30 -0.89 -4.56
N ALA A 138 -3.72 -1.83 -5.42
CA ALA A 138 -5.02 -1.77 -6.08
C ALA A 138 -6.19 -1.74 -5.07
N ALA A 139 -6.14 -2.59 -4.05
CA ALA A 139 -7.18 -2.65 -3.01
C ALA A 139 -7.29 -1.33 -2.23
N ALA A 140 -6.16 -0.79 -1.77
CA ALA A 140 -6.14 0.47 -1.04
C ALA A 140 -6.53 1.67 -1.93
N GLY A 141 -6.08 1.69 -3.19
CA GLY A 141 -6.47 2.69 -4.18
C GLY A 141 -7.96 2.63 -4.51
N ALA A 142 -8.52 1.41 -4.66
CA ALA A 142 -9.96 1.21 -4.87
C ALA A 142 -10.79 1.73 -3.68
N TYR A 143 -10.35 1.43 -2.45
CA TYR A 143 -10.94 1.98 -1.24
C TYR A 143 -10.98 3.51 -1.27
N PHE A 144 -9.85 4.15 -1.54
CA PHE A 144 -9.77 5.61 -1.63
C PHE A 144 -10.66 6.17 -2.74
N GLY A 145 -10.63 5.55 -3.92
CA GLY A 145 -11.45 5.93 -5.06
C GLY A 145 -12.96 5.84 -4.80
N PHE A 146 -13.39 4.84 -4.04
CA PHE A 146 -14.79 4.68 -3.64
C PHE A 146 -15.27 5.86 -2.80
N PHE A 147 -14.50 6.26 -1.79
CA PHE A 147 -14.88 7.37 -0.91
C PHE A 147 -14.80 8.73 -1.60
N VAL A 148 -13.78 8.97 -2.43
CA VAL A 148 -13.67 10.20 -3.22
C VAL A 148 -14.76 10.30 -4.29
N GLY A 149 -15.18 9.15 -4.86
CA GLY A 149 -16.30 9.08 -5.80
C GLY A 149 -17.64 9.44 -5.15
N ARG A 150 -17.91 8.88 -3.98
CA ARG A 150 -19.16 9.10 -3.22
C ARG A 150 -19.32 10.54 -2.76
N SER A 151 -18.24 11.16 -2.30
CA SER A 151 -18.25 12.57 -1.83
C SER A 151 -18.64 13.57 -2.93
N LYS A 152 -18.56 13.19 -4.21
CA LYS A 152 -18.94 14.03 -5.34
C LYS A 152 -20.42 13.88 -5.71
N ASN A 153 -20.99 12.70 -5.50
CA ASN A 153 -22.41 12.43 -5.80
C ASN A 153 -23.34 13.08 -4.76
N ASP A 154 -22.89 13.18 -3.50
CA ASP A 154 -23.65 13.83 -2.42
C ASP A 154 -23.80 15.37 -2.64
N GLU A 155 -23.13 15.94 -3.64
CA GLU A 155 -23.21 17.37 -3.97
C GLU A 155 -24.13 17.68 -5.15
N GLN A 156 -24.53 16.67 -5.88
CA GLN A 156 -25.39 16.83 -7.06
C GLN A 156 -26.86 16.53 -6.74
N MET A 157 -27.16 16.11 -5.50
CA MET A 157 -28.53 15.96 -4.97
C MET A 157 -28.87 17.14 -4.07
#